data_86b454e4ee6f9d6c9588670762fb8bcb
#
_entry.id   86b454e4ee6f9d6c9588670762fb8bcb
#
_cell.length_a   1.000
_cell.length_b   1.000
_cell.length_c   1.000
_cell.angle_alpha   90.00
_cell.angle_beta   90.00
_cell.angle_gamma   90.00
#
_symmetry.space_group_name_H-M   'P 1'
#
loop_
_entity.id
_entity.type
_entity.pdbx_description
1 polymer ?
#
loop_
_entity_poly.entity_id
_entity_poly.type
_entity_poly.pdbx_seq_one_letter_code
_entity_poly.pdbx_strand_id
1 'polypeptide(L)'
;MDIRDRYRGALIGEAAGDALGYTVEFLREPQIFQRFGPAGITDYVLDEQGVARFSDDTQMTLYTAEGLLFTHTRWATRGIIGRIRDFMSFMYQDWYRTQTEEFNGRTSCAWISGFPELFARR
;
A
#
# COMPACT_ATOMS: atom_id res chain seq x y z
N MET A 1 -16.00 19.11 3.40
CA MET A 1 -15.28 17.82 3.53
C MET A 1 -14.13 18.04 4.50
N ASP A 2 -14.11 17.28 5.58
CA ASP A 2 -13.05 17.35 6.60
C ASP A 2 -11.71 16.94 5.98
N ILE A 3 -10.61 17.50 6.49
CA ILE A 3 -9.25 17.17 6.06
C ILE A 3 -8.94 15.67 6.27
N ARG A 4 -9.48 15.08 7.34
CA ARG A 4 -9.35 13.64 7.63
C ARG A 4 -10.01 12.77 6.57
N ASP A 5 -11.17 13.19 6.06
CA ASP A 5 -11.87 12.48 5.00
C ASP A 5 -11.10 12.51 3.69
N ARG A 6 -10.37 13.61 3.43
CA ARG A 6 -9.48 13.69 2.26
C ARG A 6 -8.33 12.69 2.34
N TYR A 7 -7.67 12.58 3.50
CA TYR A 7 -6.60 11.60 3.70
C TYR A 7 -7.11 10.15 3.59
N ARG A 8 -8.24 9.87 4.24
CA ARG A 8 -8.88 8.54 4.13
C ARG A 8 -9.29 8.23 2.69
N GLY A 9 -9.90 9.21 2.01
CA GLY A 9 -10.31 9.06 0.63
C GLY A 9 -9.14 8.84 -0.33
N ALA A 10 -7.99 9.48 -0.09
CA ALA A 10 -6.79 9.28 -0.90
C ALA A 10 -6.25 7.85 -0.75
N LEU A 11 -6.12 7.34 0.49
CA LEU A 11 -5.61 5.99 0.74
C LEU A 11 -6.59 4.90 0.28
N ILE A 12 -7.90 5.09 0.52
CA ILE A 12 -8.91 4.12 0.08
C ILE A 12 -9.06 4.16 -1.44
N GLY A 13 -9.01 5.35 -2.04
CA GLY A 13 -9.12 5.52 -3.50
C GLY A 13 -7.94 4.91 -4.24
N GLU A 14 -6.74 5.04 -3.69
CA GLU A 14 -5.55 4.39 -4.22
C GLU A 14 -5.68 2.87 -4.16
N ALA A 15 -6.01 2.31 -2.99
CA ALA A 15 -6.21 0.87 -2.83
C ALA A 15 -7.34 0.31 -3.71
N ALA A 16 -8.40 1.07 -3.92
CA ALA A 16 -9.50 0.70 -4.82
C ALA A 16 -9.06 0.72 -6.30
N GLY A 17 -8.27 1.72 -6.69
CA GLY A 17 -7.69 1.81 -8.04
C GLY A 17 -6.71 0.69 -8.33
N ASP A 18 -5.80 0.42 -7.40
CA ASP A 18 -4.84 -0.68 -7.46
C ASP A 18 -5.56 -2.04 -7.55
N ALA A 19 -6.54 -2.30 -6.69
CA ALA A 19 -7.31 -3.55 -6.73
C ALA A 19 -8.09 -3.76 -8.03
N LEU A 20 -8.51 -2.70 -8.71
CA LEU A 20 -9.12 -2.78 -10.02
C LEU A 20 -8.07 -3.05 -11.11
N GLY A 21 -6.95 -2.32 -11.07
CA GLY A 21 -5.87 -2.38 -12.08
C GLY A 21 -5.02 -3.64 -11.98
N TYR A 22 -4.78 -4.14 -10.77
CA TYR A 22 -3.89 -5.28 -10.50
C TYR A 22 -4.21 -6.52 -11.34
N THR A 23 -5.50 -6.80 -11.55
CA THR A 23 -5.95 -7.95 -12.36
C THR A 23 -5.48 -7.89 -13.81
N VAL A 24 -5.23 -6.70 -14.35
CA VAL A 24 -4.84 -6.48 -15.75
C VAL A 24 -3.42 -5.96 -15.91
N GLU A 25 -2.70 -5.72 -14.85
CA GLU A 25 -1.37 -5.10 -14.80
C GLU A 25 -0.37 -5.74 -15.80
N PHE A 26 -0.36 -7.06 -15.86
CA PHE A 26 0.56 -7.82 -16.73
C PHE A 26 -0.08 -8.29 -18.04
N LEU A 27 -1.31 -7.82 -18.35
CA LEU A 27 -2.00 -8.16 -19.60
C LEU A 27 -1.77 -7.09 -20.65
N ARG A 28 -1.64 -7.53 -21.92
CA ARG A 28 -1.65 -6.63 -23.06
C ARG A 28 -3.09 -6.26 -23.41
N GLU A 29 -3.29 -5.10 -24.02
CA GLU A 29 -4.61 -4.58 -24.42
C GLU A 29 -5.51 -5.64 -25.12
N PRO A 30 -5.03 -6.43 -26.14
CA PRO A 30 -5.88 -7.44 -26.76
C PRO A 30 -6.35 -8.53 -25.79
N GLN A 31 -5.53 -8.88 -24.79
CA GLN A 31 -5.87 -9.86 -23.77
C GLN A 31 -6.91 -9.30 -22.78
N ILE A 32 -6.81 -8.00 -22.47
CA ILE A 32 -7.79 -7.30 -21.63
C ILE A 32 -9.15 -7.32 -22.33
N PHE A 33 -9.21 -6.92 -23.60
CA PHE A 33 -10.46 -6.91 -24.36
C PHE A 33 -11.02 -8.31 -24.62
N GLN A 34 -10.18 -9.31 -24.78
CA GLN A 34 -10.60 -10.71 -24.89
C GLN A 34 -11.26 -11.20 -23.60
N ARG A 35 -10.73 -10.81 -22.44
CA ARG A 35 -11.19 -11.29 -21.12
C ARG A 35 -12.38 -10.50 -20.57
N PHE A 36 -12.39 -9.18 -20.78
CA PHE A 36 -13.34 -8.26 -20.16
C PHE A 36 -14.25 -7.53 -21.16
N GLY A 37 -14.10 -7.79 -22.46
CA GLY A 37 -14.88 -7.12 -23.50
C GLY A 37 -14.31 -5.77 -23.92
N PRO A 38 -14.96 -5.07 -24.87
CA PRO A 38 -14.42 -3.85 -25.50
C PRO A 38 -14.32 -2.66 -24.56
N ALA A 39 -14.99 -2.66 -23.43
CA ALA A 39 -14.89 -1.63 -22.41
C ALA A 39 -13.68 -1.82 -21.47
N GLY A 40 -12.98 -2.96 -21.58
CA GLY A 40 -11.92 -3.32 -20.64
C GLY A 40 -12.47 -3.74 -19.28
N ILE A 41 -11.61 -3.67 -18.25
CA ILE A 41 -12.03 -3.97 -16.88
C ILE A 41 -12.85 -2.80 -16.33
N THR A 42 -14.07 -3.08 -15.88
CA THR A 42 -15.02 -2.09 -15.33
C THR A 42 -15.48 -2.46 -13.93
N ASP A 43 -15.13 -3.64 -13.43
CA ASP A 43 -15.51 -4.12 -12.11
C ASP A 43 -14.41 -4.96 -11.49
N TYR A 44 -14.43 -5.12 -10.18
CA TYR A 44 -13.42 -5.90 -9.45
C TYR A 44 -13.49 -7.39 -9.78
N VAL A 45 -12.33 -8.00 -9.91
CA VAL A 45 -12.20 -9.45 -9.93
C VAL A 45 -11.97 -9.92 -8.50
N LEU A 46 -12.93 -10.65 -7.97
CA LEU A 46 -12.89 -11.14 -6.60
C LEU A 46 -12.23 -12.51 -6.52
N ASP A 47 -11.52 -12.77 -5.43
CA ASP A 47 -10.99 -14.09 -5.12
C ASP A 47 -12.09 -15.04 -4.57
N GLU A 48 -11.69 -16.26 -4.17
CA GLU A 48 -12.60 -17.26 -3.62
C GLU A 48 -13.30 -16.83 -2.31
N GLN A 49 -12.73 -15.83 -1.62
CA GLN A 49 -13.31 -15.25 -0.41
C GLN A 49 -14.18 -14.01 -0.69
N GLY A 50 -14.35 -13.64 -1.98
CA GLY A 50 -15.15 -12.47 -2.36
C GLY A 50 -14.41 -11.14 -2.12
N VAL A 51 -13.08 -11.16 -2.12
CA VAL A 51 -12.24 -9.98 -1.87
C VAL A 51 -11.48 -9.60 -3.14
N ALA A 52 -11.51 -8.32 -3.52
CA ALA A 52 -10.60 -7.77 -4.52
C ALA A 52 -9.22 -7.57 -3.89
N ARG A 53 -8.20 -8.15 -4.50
CA ARG A 53 -6.81 -8.03 -4.02
C ARG A 53 -6.16 -6.79 -4.57
N PHE A 54 -5.39 -6.11 -3.74
CA PHE A 54 -4.49 -5.04 -4.14
C PHE A 54 -3.04 -5.53 -4.16
N SER A 55 -2.17 -4.80 -4.87
CA SER A 55 -0.76 -5.14 -5.07
C SER A 55 0.15 -4.56 -3.98
N ASP A 56 1.45 -4.59 -4.26
CA ASP A 56 2.48 -3.92 -3.49
C ASP A 56 2.41 -2.38 -3.61
N ASP A 57 1.79 -1.83 -4.63
CA ASP A 57 1.59 -0.38 -4.79
C ASP A 57 0.80 0.20 -3.62
N THR A 58 -0.31 -0.43 -3.24
CA THR A 58 -1.06 -0.06 -2.03
C THR A 58 -0.22 -0.21 -0.76
N GLN A 59 0.54 -1.29 -0.63
CA GLN A 59 1.42 -1.49 0.52
C GLN A 59 2.47 -0.37 0.60
N MET A 60 3.16 -0.07 -0.49
CA MET A 60 4.16 1.01 -0.55
C MET A 60 3.56 2.38 -0.28
N THR A 61 2.35 2.65 -0.74
CA THR A 61 1.61 3.88 -0.42
C THR A 61 1.34 4.01 1.09
N LEU A 62 0.95 2.93 1.76
CA LEU A 62 0.75 2.93 3.22
C LEU A 62 2.07 3.21 3.97
N TYR A 63 3.17 2.59 3.57
CA TYR A 63 4.49 2.85 4.16
C TYR A 63 4.98 4.28 3.90
N THR A 64 4.67 4.84 2.72
CA THR A 64 4.94 6.24 2.40
C THR A 64 4.16 7.18 3.31
N ALA A 65 2.87 6.94 3.47
CA ALA A 65 2.01 7.74 4.35
C ALA A 65 2.50 7.68 5.81
N GLU A 66 2.85 6.50 6.30
CA GLU A 66 3.42 6.35 7.64
C GLU A 66 4.74 7.08 7.80
N GLY A 67 5.64 7.02 6.81
CA GLY A 67 6.91 7.73 6.83
C GLY A 67 6.76 9.25 6.93
N LEU A 68 5.77 9.81 6.24
CA LEU A 68 5.43 11.22 6.35
C LEU A 68 4.91 11.56 7.74
N LEU A 69 4.00 10.75 8.28
CA LEU A 69 3.46 10.92 9.63
C LEU A 69 4.56 10.78 10.70
N PHE A 70 5.42 9.79 10.55
CA PHE A 70 6.54 9.55 11.47
C PHE A 70 7.50 10.73 11.49
N THR A 71 7.88 11.25 10.31
CA THR A 71 8.75 12.41 10.17
C THR A 71 8.14 13.64 10.83
N HIS A 72 6.88 13.94 10.52
CA HIS A 72 6.16 15.08 11.07
C HIS A 72 6.01 14.97 12.59
N THR A 73 5.64 13.80 13.11
CA THR A 73 5.46 13.58 14.54
C THR A 73 6.77 13.78 15.31
N ARG A 74 7.88 13.24 14.81
CA ARG A 74 9.19 13.43 15.46
C ARG A 74 9.64 14.88 15.46
N TRP A 75 9.38 15.59 14.37
CA TRP A 75 9.65 17.03 14.32
C TRP A 75 8.78 17.79 15.30
N ALA A 76 7.48 17.58 15.29
CA ALA A 76 6.51 18.34 16.11
C ALA A 76 6.64 18.05 17.61
N THR A 77 6.94 16.79 18.00
CA THR A 77 6.93 16.38 19.43
C THR A 77 8.31 16.37 20.07
N ARG A 78 9.38 16.22 19.29
CA ARG A 78 10.75 16.04 19.81
C ARG A 78 11.76 17.02 19.22
N GLY A 79 11.35 17.90 18.31
CA GLY A 79 12.25 18.85 17.63
C GLY A 79 13.32 18.14 16.78
N ILE A 80 13.13 16.85 16.44
CA ILE A 80 14.10 16.10 15.65
C ILE A 80 13.89 16.44 14.19
N ILE A 81 14.83 17.23 13.63
CA ILE A 81 14.86 17.58 12.21
C ILE A 81 15.69 16.52 11.50
N GLY A 82 15.01 15.56 10.85
CA GLY A 82 15.64 14.59 9.96
C GLY A 82 15.29 14.88 8.50
N ARG A 83 16.06 14.31 7.59
CA ARG A 83 15.70 14.36 6.17
C ARG A 83 14.55 13.38 5.91
N ILE A 84 13.48 13.83 5.27
CA ILE A 84 12.34 12.98 4.89
C ILE A 84 12.83 11.71 4.17
N ARG A 85 13.82 11.85 3.29
CA ARG A 85 14.42 10.73 2.56
C ARG A 85 14.94 9.62 3.47
N ASP A 86 15.57 9.96 4.59
CA ASP A 86 16.15 8.98 5.49
C ASP A 86 15.05 8.18 6.20
N PHE A 87 13.97 8.85 6.61
CA PHE A 87 12.79 8.19 7.19
C PHE A 87 12.04 7.33 6.17
N MET A 88 11.91 7.80 4.92
CA MET A 88 11.35 6.99 3.84
C MET A 88 12.17 5.73 3.58
N SER A 89 13.50 5.84 3.61
CA SER A 89 14.37 4.68 3.46
C SER A 89 14.10 3.62 4.53
N PHE A 90 13.90 4.02 5.80
CA PHE A 90 13.53 3.07 6.85
C PHE A 90 12.17 2.42 6.62
N MET A 91 11.18 3.18 6.18
CA MET A 91 9.85 2.65 5.89
C MET A 91 9.89 1.60 4.76
N TYR A 92 10.61 1.89 3.68
CA TYR A 92 10.74 0.94 2.57
C TYR A 92 11.62 -0.27 2.90
N GLN A 93 12.60 -0.15 3.80
CA GLN A 93 13.31 -1.30 4.33
C GLN A 93 12.37 -2.21 5.15
N ASP A 94 11.49 -1.62 5.96
CA ASP A 94 10.49 -2.37 6.72
C ASP A 94 9.44 -3.01 5.79
N TRP A 95 9.00 -2.31 4.73
CA TRP A 95 8.18 -2.91 3.68
C TRP A 95 8.89 -4.09 3.00
N TYR A 96 10.15 -3.93 2.59
CA TYR A 96 10.93 -5.00 1.96
C TYR A 96 11.02 -6.24 2.83
N ARG A 97 11.12 -6.09 4.15
CA ARG A 97 11.10 -7.21 5.09
C ARG A 97 9.78 -7.98 5.01
N THR A 98 8.65 -7.32 4.82
CA THR A 98 7.37 -8.03 4.65
C THR A 98 7.33 -8.89 3.39
N GLN A 99 8.15 -8.59 2.39
CA GLN A 99 8.26 -9.35 1.14
C GLN A 99 9.25 -10.51 1.23
N THR A 100 10.20 -10.47 2.15
CA THR A 100 11.35 -11.40 2.20
C THR A 100 11.43 -12.23 3.47
N GLU A 101 10.78 -11.81 4.55
CA GLU A 101 10.84 -12.46 5.85
C GLU A 101 9.45 -12.96 6.26
N GLU A 102 9.42 -13.91 7.19
CA GLU A 102 8.20 -14.29 7.91
C GLU A 102 7.97 -13.33 9.08
N PHE A 103 6.69 -13.14 9.43
CA PHE A 103 6.34 -12.34 10.60
C PHE A 103 6.91 -12.97 11.88
N ASN A 104 7.73 -12.23 12.60
CA ASN A 104 8.43 -12.70 13.81
C ASN A 104 8.17 -11.84 15.05
N GLY A 105 7.22 -10.89 14.97
CA GLY A 105 6.86 -10.00 16.08
C GLY A 105 7.92 -8.97 16.45
N ARG A 106 9.01 -8.83 15.67
CA ARG A 106 10.03 -7.80 15.93
C ARG A 106 9.45 -6.42 15.67
N THR A 107 9.75 -5.50 16.58
CA THR A 107 9.46 -4.09 16.39
C THR A 107 10.33 -3.53 15.28
N SER A 108 9.70 -2.80 14.37
CA SER A 108 10.34 -2.06 13.30
C SER A 108 10.09 -0.56 13.46
N CYS A 109 10.65 0.26 12.60
CA CYS A 109 10.35 1.70 12.58
C CYS A 109 8.91 1.96 12.14
N ALA A 110 8.41 1.15 11.21
CA ALA A 110 7.06 1.23 10.71
C ALA A 110 6.09 0.50 11.65
N TRP A 111 5.15 1.25 12.17
CA TRP A 111 4.06 0.76 13.01
C TRP A 111 3.19 -0.26 12.29
N ILE A 112 2.91 -0.06 11.01
CA ILE A 112 2.11 -0.99 10.20
C ILE A 112 2.80 -2.35 10.02
N SER A 113 4.11 -2.44 10.16
CA SER A 113 4.83 -3.72 10.15
C SER A 113 4.48 -4.65 11.33
N GLY A 114 3.68 -4.16 12.27
CA GLY A 114 3.09 -4.98 13.34
C GLY A 114 1.91 -5.83 12.90
N PHE A 115 1.43 -5.70 11.65
CA PHE A 115 0.31 -6.47 11.12
C PHE A 115 0.80 -7.71 10.36
N PRO A 116 0.54 -8.94 10.88
CA PRO A 116 1.01 -10.20 10.26
C PRO A 116 0.51 -10.37 8.82
N GLU A 117 -0.65 -9.80 8.50
CA GLU A 117 -1.28 -9.90 7.19
C GLU A 117 -0.42 -9.32 6.06
N LEU A 118 0.43 -8.33 6.37
CA LEU A 118 1.35 -7.76 5.39
C LEU A 118 2.46 -8.75 4.98
N PHE A 119 2.83 -9.68 5.87
CA PHE A 119 3.82 -10.71 5.60
C PHE A 119 3.23 -11.93 4.86
N ALA A 120 1.93 -12.10 4.90
CA ALA A 120 1.24 -13.19 4.22
C ALA A 120 0.94 -12.89 2.74
N ARG A 121 1.11 -11.66 2.31
CA ARG A 121 0.80 -11.18 0.95
C ARG A 121 2.10 -10.98 0.16
N ARG A 122 2.61 -12.07 -0.35
CA ARG A 122 3.75 -12.09 -1.28
C ARG A 122 3.27 -12.38 -2.69
#